data_94089cbf49bd9e93277f1bc1f8fdceb9
#
_entry.id   94089cbf49bd9e93277f1bc1f8fdceb9
#
_cell.length_a   1.000
_cell.length_b   1.000
_cell.length_c   1.000
_cell.angle_alpha   90.00
_cell.angle_beta   90.00
_cell.angle_gamma   90.00
#
_symmetry.space_group_name_H-M   'P 1'
#
loop_
_entity.id
_entity.type
_entity.pdbx_description
1 polymer ?
#
loop_
_entity_poly.entity_id
_entity_poly.type
_entity_poly.pdbx_seq_one_letter_code
_entity_poly.pdbx_strand_id
1 'polypeptide(L)'
;MLDRFRQGDANAFASLYRTHWNQVFRFSRLYLKNDEDAEDVVQEVFIRLWQIHERIHPDGNFSGLLFIITRNLIFNRFHKQIDPLSFKVSVLAALESSDDIESEVSARDLAEYIDRLIDLMPTRQRQVFNMSRREHK
;
A
#
# COMPACT_ATOMS: atom_id res chain seq x y z
N MET A 1 -18.36 -4.73 -3.51
CA MET A 1 -17.46 -4.04 -4.45
C MET A 1 -16.18 -4.83 -4.73
N LEU A 2 -15.51 -5.31 -3.72
CA LEU A 2 -14.28 -6.08 -3.90
C LEU A 2 -14.52 -7.37 -4.69
N ASP A 3 -15.63 -8.06 -4.44
CA ASP A 3 -15.98 -9.25 -5.20
C ASP A 3 -16.18 -8.96 -6.69
N ARG A 4 -16.79 -7.83 -7.00
CA ARG A 4 -16.99 -7.42 -8.39
C ARG A 4 -15.66 -7.09 -9.06
N PHE A 5 -14.76 -6.46 -8.32
CA PHE A 5 -13.42 -6.17 -8.82
C PHE A 5 -12.65 -7.46 -9.12
N ARG A 6 -12.75 -8.45 -8.25
CA ARG A 6 -12.11 -9.76 -8.46
C ARG A 6 -12.61 -10.45 -9.72
N GLN A 7 -13.84 -10.16 -10.14
CA GLN A 7 -14.42 -10.70 -11.36
C GLN A 7 -14.05 -9.89 -12.61
N GLY A 8 -13.27 -8.82 -12.45
CA GLY A 8 -12.82 -8.00 -13.57
C GLY A 8 -13.76 -6.85 -13.91
N ASP A 9 -14.61 -6.43 -12.97
CA ASP A 9 -15.53 -5.32 -13.21
C ASP A 9 -14.78 -3.99 -13.24
N ALA A 10 -14.76 -3.34 -14.41
CA ALA A 10 -14.05 -2.08 -14.61
C ALA A 10 -14.66 -0.94 -13.77
N ASN A 11 -15.96 -0.94 -13.55
CA ASN A 11 -16.60 0.07 -12.72
C ASN A 11 -16.20 -0.07 -11.26
N ALA A 12 -16.10 -1.30 -10.77
CA ALA A 12 -15.61 -1.55 -9.42
C ALA A 12 -14.17 -1.09 -9.27
N PHE A 13 -13.33 -1.35 -10.28
CA PHE A 13 -11.95 -0.89 -10.27
C PHE A 13 -11.86 0.63 -10.22
N ALA A 14 -12.63 1.32 -11.05
CA ALA A 14 -12.65 2.79 -11.06
C ALA A 14 -13.08 3.36 -9.70
N SER A 15 -14.05 2.72 -9.05
CA SER A 15 -14.52 3.13 -7.74
C SER A 15 -13.44 2.95 -6.67
N LEU A 16 -12.73 1.81 -6.69
CA LEU A 16 -11.62 1.57 -5.78
C LEU A 16 -10.48 2.56 -6.00
N TYR A 17 -10.20 2.89 -7.25
CA TYR A 17 -9.19 3.88 -7.61
C TYR A 17 -9.53 5.23 -6.98
N ARG A 18 -10.76 5.72 -7.20
CA ARG A 18 -11.17 7.04 -6.67
C ARG A 18 -11.15 7.08 -5.15
N THR A 19 -11.53 5.99 -4.50
CA THR A 19 -11.59 5.92 -3.05
C THR A 19 -10.20 5.89 -2.41
N HIS A 20 -9.25 5.21 -3.03
CA HIS A 20 -7.95 4.94 -2.41
C HIS A 20 -6.79 5.75 -2.98
N TRP A 21 -7.02 6.50 -4.08
CA TRP A 21 -5.95 7.25 -4.74
C TRP A 21 -5.20 8.16 -3.79
N ASN A 22 -5.94 8.90 -2.99
CA ASN A 22 -5.39 9.92 -2.09
C ASN A 22 -4.48 9.30 -1.03
N GLN A 23 -4.88 8.18 -0.48
CA GLN A 23 -4.10 7.49 0.55
C GLN A 23 -2.76 7.01 -0.01
N VAL A 24 -2.78 6.40 -1.17
CA VAL A 24 -1.56 5.91 -1.84
C VAL A 24 -0.66 7.08 -2.22
N PHE A 25 -1.25 8.16 -2.73
CA PHE A 25 -0.49 9.37 -3.07
C PHE A 25 0.21 9.97 -1.85
N ARG A 26 -0.50 10.13 -0.75
CA ARG A 26 0.07 10.70 0.48
C ARG A 26 1.20 9.84 1.04
N PHE A 27 0.99 8.53 1.04
CA PHE A 27 2.05 7.62 1.45
C PHE A 27 3.29 7.79 0.57
N SER A 28 3.09 7.84 -0.72
CA SER A 28 4.20 7.96 -1.68
C SER A 28 4.96 9.28 -1.50
N ARG A 29 4.24 10.37 -1.24
CA ARG A 29 4.86 11.69 -1.04
C ARG A 29 5.73 11.77 0.22
N LEU A 30 5.51 10.89 1.18
CA LEU A 30 6.38 10.84 2.36
C LEU A 30 7.80 10.41 1.99
N TYR A 31 7.97 9.67 0.90
CA TYR A 31 9.25 9.12 0.48
C TYR A 31 9.79 9.74 -0.81
N LEU A 32 8.92 10.29 -1.64
CA LEU A 32 9.29 10.86 -2.93
C LEU A 32 9.22 12.38 -2.88
N LYS A 33 10.16 13.04 -3.57
CA LYS A 33 10.37 14.47 -3.42
C LYS A 33 9.37 15.35 -4.16
N ASN A 34 8.69 14.81 -5.17
CA ASN A 34 7.79 15.60 -5.99
C ASN A 34 6.50 14.86 -6.28
N ASP A 35 5.49 15.62 -6.70
CA ASP A 35 4.17 15.09 -6.99
C ASP A 35 4.17 14.17 -8.21
N GLU A 36 4.99 14.48 -9.20
CA GLU A 36 5.05 13.70 -10.44
C GLU A 36 5.47 12.25 -10.17
N ASP A 37 6.53 12.06 -9.39
CA ASP A 37 6.97 10.72 -9.03
C ASP A 37 5.92 9.97 -8.22
N ALA A 38 5.27 10.66 -7.29
CA ALA A 38 4.22 10.05 -6.49
C ALA A 38 3.02 9.66 -7.35
N GLU A 39 2.62 10.49 -8.29
CA GLU A 39 1.53 10.17 -9.22
C GLU A 39 1.86 8.95 -10.08
N ASP A 40 3.10 8.86 -10.56
CA ASP A 40 3.56 7.70 -11.32
C ASP A 40 3.47 6.42 -10.50
N VAL A 41 3.84 6.48 -9.23
CA VAL A 41 3.74 5.33 -8.33
C VAL A 41 2.27 4.94 -8.14
N VAL A 42 1.39 5.91 -7.93
CA VAL A 42 -0.04 5.62 -7.76
C VAL A 42 -0.59 4.89 -8.97
N GLN A 43 -0.29 5.38 -10.16
CA GLN A 43 -0.75 4.74 -11.39
C GLN A 43 -0.24 3.31 -11.50
N GLU A 44 1.03 3.10 -11.22
CA GLU A 44 1.62 1.77 -11.31
C GLU A 44 1.07 0.81 -10.26
N VAL A 45 0.78 1.31 -9.06
CA VAL A 45 0.13 0.51 -8.02
C VAL A 45 -1.22 -0.04 -8.52
N PHE A 46 -2.03 0.81 -9.13
CA PHE A 46 -3.34 0.39 -9.60
C PHE A 46 -3.27 -0.49 -10.85
N ILE A 47 -2.25 -0.32 -11.69
CA ILE A 47 -2.00 -1.24 -12.80
C ILE A 47 -1.67 -2.63 -12.26
N ARG A 48 -0.81 -2.71 -11.26
CA ARG A 48 -0.47 -3.99 -10.63
C ARG A 48 -1.67 -4.61 -9.93
N LEU A 49 -2.47 -3.78 -9.28
CA LEU A 49 -3.70 -4.24 -8.65
C LEU A 49 -4.63 -4.88 -9.68
N TRP A 50 -4.79 -4.26 -10.83
CA TRP A 50 -5.59 -4.84 -11.90
C TRP A 50 -5.03 -6.19 -12.37
N GLN A 51 -3.72 -6.29 -12.50
CA GLN A 51 -3.08 -7.52 -12.94
C GLN A 51 -3.32 -8.69 -12.00
N ILE A 52 -3.51 -8.42 -10.72
CA ILE A 52 -3.69 -9.46 -9.70
C ILE A 52 -5.13 -9.56 -9.19
N HIS A 53 -6.08 -8.89 -9.84
CA HIS A 53 -7.44 -8.80 -9.32
C HIS A 53 -8.08 -10.15 -9.00
N GLU A 54 -7.79 -11.17 -9.77
CA GLU A 54 -8.31 -12.52 -9.53
C GLU A 54 -7.73 -13.19 -8.28
N ARG A 55 -6.56 -12.74 -7.86
CA ARG A 55 -5.82 -13.35 -6.74
C ARG A 55 -6.08 -12.66 -5.41
N ILE A 56 -6.82 -11.57 -5.41
CA ILE A 56 -7.05 -10.80 -4.21
C ILE A 56 -7.98 -11.58 -3.28
N HIS A 57 -7.57 -11.69 -2.01
CA HIS A 57 -8.35 -12.41 -1.02
C HIS A 57 -9.56 -11.58 -0.60
N PRO A 58 -10.79 -12.13 -0.68
CA PRO A 58 -11.99 -11.34 -0.39
C PRO A 58 -12.08 -10.89 1.06
N ASP A 59 -11.48 -11.62 1.99
CA ASP A 59 -11.52 -11.31 3.42
C ASP A 59 -10.31 -10.50 3.86
N GLY A 60 -9.41 -10.16 2.93
CA GLY A 60 -8.20 -9.41 3.24
C GLY A 60 -8.47 -7.91 3.39
N ASN A 61 -7.53 -7.23 4.02
CA ASN A 61 -7.58 -5.77 4.12
C ASN A 61 -7.03 -5.17 2.82
N PHE A 62 -7.93 -4.61 2.02
CA PHE A 62 -7.59 -4.06 0.71
C PHE A 62 -6.62 -2.89 0.81
N SER A 63 -6.82 -1.99 1.77
CA SER A 63 -5.92 -0.86 1.98
C SER A 63 -4.51 -1.32 2.34
N GLY A 64 -4.41 -2.33 3.20
CA GLY A 64 -3.11 -2.91 3.55
C GLY A 64 -2.37 -3.45 2.34
N LEU A 65 -3.09 -4.14 1.46
CA LEU A 65 -2.52 -4.64 0.21
C LEU A 65 -1.97 -3.51 -0.65
N LEU A 66 -2.74 -2.43 -0.80
CA LEU A 66 -2.30 -1.28 -1.59
C LEU A 66 -1.01 -0.68 -1.05
N PHE A 67 -0.90 -0.51 0.26
CA PHE A 67 0.30 0.07 0.86
C PHE A 67 1.51 -0.83 0.69
N ILE A 68 1.33 -2.15 0.76
CA ILE A 68 2.43 -3.10 0.54
C ILE A 68 2.90 -3.04 -0.91
N ILE A 69 1.99 -3.01 -1.87
CA ILE A 69 2.35 -2.86 -3.29
C ILE A 69 3.10 -1.55 -3.48
N THR A 70 2.63 -0.46 -2.87
CA THR A 70 3.26 0.85 -2.97
C THR A 70 4.69 0.83 -2.41
N ARG A 71 4.87 0.26 -1.23
CA ARG A 71 6.19 0.12 -0.63
C ARG A 71 7.14 -0.64 -1.55
N ASN A 72 6.68 -1.74 -2.11
CA ASN A 72 7.51 -2.55 -3.00
C ASN A 72 7.92 -1.78 -4.26
N LEU A 73 7.00 -1.01 -4.83
CA LEU A 73 7.30 -0.19 -6.00
C LEU A 73 8.30 0.92 -5.69
N ILE A 74 8.13 1.59 -4.55
CA ILE A 74 9.05 2.64 -4.14
C ILE A 74 10.45 2.06 -3.94
N PHE A 75 10.55 0.91 -3.29
CA PHE A 75 11.84 0.24 -3.12
C PHE A 75 12.48 -0.13 -4.46
N ASN A 76 11.71 -0.76 -5.35
CA ASN A 76 12.25 -1.27 -6.60
C ASN A 76 12.62 -0.15 -7.58
N ARG A 77 11.81 0.89 -7.65
CA ARG A 77 11.97 1.94 -8.66
C ARG A 77 12.87 3.09 -8.19
N PHE A 78 12.77 3.48 -6.93
CA PHE A 78 13.48 4.64 -6.39
C PHE A 78 14.58 4.27 -5.41
N HIS A 79 14.71 2.98 -5.10
CA HIS A 79 15.69 2.47 -4.16
C HIS A 79 15.56 3.08 -2.75
N LYS A 80 14.33 3.49 -2.41
CA LYS A 80 14.00 3.98 -1.08
C LYS A 80 13.61 2.81 -0.19
N GLN A 81 14.34 2.66 0.88
CA GLN A 81 14.13 1.56 1.81
C GLN A 81 13.22 2.01 2.94
N ILE A 82 12.21 1.21 3.23
CA ILE A 82 11.21 1.52 4.25
C ILE A 82 11.19 0.35 5.22
N ASP A 83 11.73 0.56 6.43
CA ASP A 83 11.72 -0.49 7.44
C ASP A 83 10.31 -0.72 7.99
N PRO A 84 10.05 -1.84 8.69
CA PRO A 84 8.69 -2.16 9.14
C PRO A 84 8.05 -1.09 10.02
N LEU A 85 8.81 -0.48 10.92
CA LEU A 85 8.27 0.57 11.79
C LEU A 85 7.93 1.82 11.00
N SER A 86 8.82 2.25 10.12
CA SER A 86 8.56 3.40 9.25
C SER A 86 7.36 3.17 8.34
N PHE A 87 7.22 1.96 7.83
CA PHE A 87 6.07 1.59 7.01
C PHE A 87 4.76 1.76 7.79
N LYS A 88 4.71 1.22 8.98
CA LYS A 88 3.53 1.31 9.84
C LYS A 88 3.17 2.77 10.15
N VAL A 89 4.16 3.56 10.54
CA VAL A 89 3.95 4.98 10.85
C VAL A 89 3.47 5.73 9.62
N SER A 90 4.05 5.46 8.46
CA SER A 90 3.66 6.13 7.20
C SER A 90 2.25 5.79 6.78
N VAL A 91 1.82 4.54 6.95
CA VAL A 91 0.45 4.13 6.65
C VAL A 91 -0.53 4.88 7.56
N LEU A 92 -0.24 4.94 8.85
CA LEU A 92 -1.10 5.63 9.80
C LEU A 92 -1.19 7.13 9.46
N ALA A 93 -0.08 7.75 9.11
CA ALA A 93 -0.06 9.16 8.71
C ALA A 93 -0.91 9.40 7.44
N ALA A 94 -0.81 8.51 6.46
CA ALA A 94 -1.58 8.63 5.23
C ALA A 94 -3.09 8.49 5.48
N LEU A 95 -3.47 7.65 6.41
CA LEU A 95 -4.87 7.44 6.76
C LEU A 95 -5.45 8.57 7.60
N GLU A 96 -4.68 9.10 8.55
CA GLU A 96 -5.13 10.17 9.42
C GLU A 96 -5.45 11.46 8.66
N SER A 97 -4.72 11.72 7.59
CA SER A 97 -4.97 12.90 6.77
C SER A 97 -6.09 12.68 5.76
N SER A 98 -6.69 11.50 5.73
CA SER A 98 -7.80 11.18 4.86
C SER A 98 -9.10 11.62 5.50
N ASP A 99 -9.90 12.40 4.78
CA ASP A 99 -11.26 12.72 5.19
C ASP A 99 -12.23 11.58 4.95
N ASP A 100 -11.72 10.43 4.61
CA ASP A 100 -12.54 9.25 4.35
C ASP A 100 -12.95 8.61 5.66
N ILE A 101 -14.00 9.16 6.23
CA ILE A 101 -14.58 8.71 7.48
C ILE A 101 -15.25 7.34 7.33
N GLU A 102 -15.44 6.89 6.10
CA GLU A 102 -16.07 5.60 5.83
C GLU A 102 -15.15 4.41 6.05
N SER A 103 -13.87 4.63 6.26
CA SER A 103 -13.03 3.55 6.71
C SER A 103 -13.35 3.30 8.19
N GLU A 104 -14.36 2.50 8.42
CA GLU A 104 -14.71 2.02 9.75
C GLU A 104 -13.58 1.18 10.36
N VAL A 105 -12.59 0.83 9.57
CA VAL A 105 -11.41 0.15 10.06
C VAL A 105 -10.59 1.18 10.81
N SER A 106 -10.52 1.04 12.12
CA SER A 106 -9.69 1.92 12.92
C SER A 106 -8.24 1.81 12.48
N ALA A 107 -7.48 2.89 12.63
CA ALA A 107 -6.05 2.88 12.33
C ALA A 107 -5.34 1.76 13.09
N ARG A 108 -5.82 1.45 14.28
CA ARG A 108 -5.30 0.36 15.11
C ARG A 108 -5.50 -1.00 14.44
N ASP A 109 -6.69 -1.28 13.91
CA ASP A 109 -6.97 -2.55 13.25
C ASP A 109 -6.12 -2.72 12.00
N LEU A 110 -5.94 -1.66 11.25
CA LEU A 110 -5.09 -1.69 10.07
C LEU A 110 -3.63 -1.93 10.46
N ALA A 111 -3.15 -1.29 11.53
CA ALA A 111 -1.80 -1.48 12.02
C ALA A 111 -1.56 -2.93 12.42
N GLU A 112 -2.50 -3.54 13.13
CA GLU A 112 -2.41 -4.95 13.49
C GLU A 112 -2.41 -5.85 12.26
N TYR A 113 -3.22 -5.53 11.26
CA TYR A 113 -3.26 -6.27 10.01
C TYR A 113 -1.91 -6.19 9.28
N ILE A 114 -1.32 -5.00 9.24
CA ILE A 114 -0.01 -4.80 8.61
C ILE A 114 1.06 -5.60 9.32
N ASP A 115 1.06 -5.60 10.65
CA ASP A 115 2.01 -6.38 11.44
C ASP A 115 1.91 -7.88 11.08
N ARG A 116 0.68 -8.39 10.94
CA ARG A 116 0.47 -9.78 10.53
C ARG A 116 0.95 -10.05 9.11
N LEU A 117 0.73 -9.11 8.20
CA LEU A 117 1.19 -9.26 6.82
C LEU A 117 2.72 -9.31 6.74
N ILE A 118 3.39 -8.46 7.53
CA ILE A 118 4.84 -8.46 7.59
C ILE A 118 5.36 -9.80 8.10
N ASP A 119 4.73 -10.34 9.13
CA ASP A 119 5.09 -11.65 9.68
C ASP A 119 4.88 -12.80 8.69
N LEU A 120 3.89 -12.65 7.80
CA LEU A 120 3.58 -13.66 6.79
C LEU A 120 4.35 -13.48 5.49
N MET A 121 5.10 -12.39 5.35
CA MET A 121 5.91 -12.16 4.17
C MET A 121 6.95 -13.26 4.02
N PRO A 122 7.26 -13.67 2.77
CA PRO A 122 8.37 -14.58 2.54
C PRO A 122 9.65 -14.05 3.16
N THR A 123 10.49 -14.95 3.65
CA THR A 123 11.76 -14.61 4.30
C THR A 123 12.57 -13.61 3.49
N ARG A 124 12.52 -13.71 2.16
CA ARG A 124 13.23 -12.80 1.27
C ARG A 124 12.76 -11.36 1.43
N GLN A 125 11.45 -11.13 1.56
CA GLN A 125 10.91 -9.78 1.75
C GLN A 125 11.23 -9.23 3.13
N ARG A 126 11.23 -10.08 4.15
CA ARG A 126 11.68 -9.68 5.49
C ARG A 126 13.15 -9.26 5.47
N GLN A 127 13.97 -9.97 4.72
CA GLN A 127 15.38 -9.63 4.56
C GLN A 127 15.55 -8.26 3.94
N VAL A 128 14.70 -7.89 2.99
CA VAL A 128 14.74 -6.56 2.38
C VAL A 128 14.52 -5.48 3.44
N PHE A 129 13.52 -5.64 4.32
CA PHE A 129 13.31 -4.70 5.42
C PHE A 129 14.53 -4.61 6.34
N ASN A 130 15.10 -5.75 6.68
CA ASN A 130 16.25 -5.79 7.59
C ASN A 130 17.50 -5.20 6.95
N MET A 131 17.74 -5.47 5.69
CA MET A 131 18.89 -4.94 4.95
C MET A 131 18.82 -3.43 4.83
N SER A 132 17.62 -2.86 4.68
CA SER A 132 17.47 -1.42 4.57
C SER A 132 17.96 -0.71 5.84
N ARG A 133 17.84 -1.33 7.00
CA ARG A 133 18.35 -0.77 8.25
C ARG A 133 19.86 -0.82 8.35
N ARG A 134 20.48 -1.81 7.72
CA ARG A 134 21.93 -1.99 7.76
C ARG A 134 22.66 -1.09 6.77
N GLU A 135 22.07 -0.88 5.62
CA GLU A 135 22.70 -0.10 4.55
C GLU A 135 22.65 1.41 4.79
N HIS A 136 21.82 1.86 5.71
CA HIS A 136 21.69 3.28 6.06
C HIS A 136 22.60 3.73 7.20
N LYS A 137 23.64 3.04 7.43
CA LYS A 137 24.61 3.46 8.45
C LYS A 137 25.45 4.62 8.00
#